data_bbd93f04d04d931a575377279aa1208a
#
_entry.id   bbd93f04d04d931a575377279aa1208a
#
_cell.length_a   1.000
_cell.length_b   1.000
_cell.length_c   1.000
_cell.angle_alpha   90.00
_cell.angle_beta   90.00
_cell.angle_gamma   90.00
#
_symmetry.space_group_name_H-M   'P 1'
#
loop_
_entity.id
_entity.type
_entity.pdbx_description
1 polymer ?
#
loop_
_entity_poly.entity_id
_entity_poly.type
_entity_poly.pdbx_seq_one_letter_code
_entity_poly.pdbx_strand_id
1 'polypeptide(L)'
;MLSRRSAFPLHASVLVALLAASSAPTPLYALYQAEWHFSAMTVTVVFSAYALALLGALLTAGTLSDHLGRRPVLFGALLAEAVAMAAFATAQGVAALIAARVVQGLATGVATSAAGAALLDFEDPGRPGRATLANGITPVAGMAAGVLASTALVQYAPAPTRTVYLLLLTVFAAQAAAVLLTTETAHPRSGAWRSLRPGIAVAPASRPAMKLLAPGVVAAWALGGFYSSLGPSLARLIAPHASRATGGLVFFTLTAAAGLAVLAARTLPARTASFAGTALLIPGALLTLSAPHPHSLLALFAGTVLAGTGFGAVSQGALRLLLSPAAPDERAGTLAAYYVLSYLAMSIPAVLAGLLTNLYGLQRAVSLYAVTVIVLTLAGLARTARQPSSV
;
A
#
# COMPACT_ATOMS: atom_id res chain seq x y z
N MET A 1 -18.02 -11.33 25.69
CA MET A 1 -17.81 -11.41 24.23
C MET A 1 -18.44 -10.20 23.56
N LEU A 2 -17.76 -9.62 22.57
CA LEU A 2 -18.28 -8.49 21.80
C LEU A 2 -19.46 -8.94 20.91
N SER A 3 -20.47 -8.05 20.76
CA SER A 3 -21.56 -8.28 19.82
C SER A 3 -21.07 -8.22 18.36
N ARG A 4 -21.79 -8.83 17.41
CA ARG A 4 -21.50 -8.71 15.96
C ARG A 4 -21.40 -7.24 15.52
N ARG A 5 -22.27 -6.37 16.08
CA ARG A 5 -22.29 -4.93 15.80
C ARG A 5 -21.00 -4.22 16.21
N SER A 6 -20.33 -4.68 17.29
CA SER A 6 -19.06 -4.12 17.77
C SER A 6 -17.83 -4.79 17.12
N ALA A 7 -17.93 -6.07 16.73
CA ALA A 7 -16.84 -6.80 16.10
C ALA A 7 -16.51 -6.25 14.69
N PHE A 8 -17.51 -5.90 13.89
CA PHE A 8 -17.29 -5.35 12.55
C PHE A 8 -16.43 -4.08 12.55
N PRO A 9 -16.76 -3.00 13.31
CA PRO A 9 -15.91 -1.80 13.34
C PRO A 9 -14.53 -2.07 13.97
N LEU A 10 -14.39 -3.02 14.88
CA LEU A 10 -13.08 -3.43 15.40
C LEU A 10 -12.18 -3.96 14.26
N HIS A 11 -12.67 -4.91 13.45
CA HIS A 11 -11.87 -5.48 12.36
C HIS A 11 -11.60 -4.45 11.25
N ALA A 12 -12.53 -3.53 10.99
CA ALA A 12 -12.30 -2.39 10.10
C ALA A 12 -11.19 -1.46 10.66
N SER A 13 -11.21 -1.18 11.97
CA SER A 13 -10.17 -0.38 12.63
C SER A 13 -8.80 -1.06 12.60
N VAL A 14 -8.74 -2.39 12.64
CA VAL A 14 -7.49 -3.15 12.48
C VAL A 14 -6.91 -2.90 11.09
N LEU A 15 -7.70 -3.02 10.01
CA LEU A 15 -7.22 -2.72 8.66
C LEU A 15 -6.72 -1.27 8.53
N VAL A 16 -7.43 -0.31 9.12
CA VAL A 16 -6.97 1.09 9.15
C VAL A 16 -5.63 1.22 9.87
N ALA A 17 -5.48 0.61 11.06
CA ALA A 17 -4.25 0.70 11.86
C ALA A 17 -3.05 0.03 11.17
N LEU A 18 -3.24 -1.14 10.54
CA LEU A 18 -2.19 -1.84 9.78
C LEU A 18 -1.63 -0.97 8.66
N LEU A 19 -2.50 -0.35 7.87
CA LEU A 19 -2.09 0.48 6.75
C LEU A 19 -1.62 1.87 7.21
N ALA A 20 -2.12 2.39 8.33
CA ALA A 20 -1.57 3.57 8.98
C ALA A 20 -0.13 3.31 9.44
N ALA A 21 0.14 2.18 10.07
CA ALA A 21 1.49 1.79 10.49
C ALA A 21 2.43 1.58 9.29
N SER A 22 1.91 1.06 8.16
CA SER A 22 2.72 0.87 6.95
C SER A 22 3.26 2.18 6.37
N SER A 23 2.44 3.24 6.42
CA SER A 23 2.74 4.56 5.85
C SER A 23 3.45 5.51 6.83
N ALA A 24 3.32 5.27 8.14
CA ALA A 24 3.85 6.12 9.20
C ALA A 24 5.37 6.39 9.12
N PRO A 25 6.25 5.44 8.72
CA PRO A 25 7.68 5.70 8.58
C PRO A 25 8.08 6.62 7.44
N THR A 26 7.22 6.85 6.44
CA THR A 26 7.56 7.67 5.26
C THR A 26 8.03 9.09 5.63
N PRO A 27 7.33 9.87 6.46
CA PRO A 27 7.82 11.19 6.89
C PRO A 27 9.08 11.12 7.77
N LEU A 28 9.30 10.00 8.46
CA LEU A 28 10.43 9.80 9.37
C LEU A 28 11.75 9.46 8.66
N TYR A 29 11.70 8.93 7.42
CA TYR A 29 12.92 8.59 6.68
C TYR A 29 13.89 9.76 6.55
N ALA A 30 13.36 10.98 6.39
CA ALA A 30 14.16 12.18 6.33
C ALA A 30 14.93 12.46 7.62
N LEU A 31 14.32 12.17 8.78
CA LEU A 31 14.96 12.33 10.09
C LEU A 31 16.04 11.26 10.29
N TYR A 32 15.73 10.00 9.98
CA TYR A 32 16.70 8.92 10.04
C TYR A 32 17.91 9.15 9.13
N GLN A 33 17.68 9.67 7.89
CA GLN A 33 18.78 10.02 6.99
C GLN A 33 19.68 11.13 7.57
N ALA A 34 19.08 12.12 8.21
CA ALA A 34 19.85 13.20 8.84
C ALA A 34 20.65 12.71 10.05
N GLU A 35 20.11 11.76 10.83
CA GLU A 35 20.73 11.23 12.04
C GLU A 35 21.79 10.17 11.73
N TRP A 36 21.52 9.25 10.80
CA TRP A 36 22.38 8.09 10.53
C TRP A 36 23.12 8.15 9.19
N HIS A 37 23.01 9.26 8.46
CA HIS A 37 23.77 9.56 7.22
C HIS A 37 23.72 8.45 6.15
N PHE A 38 22.61 7.75 5.99
CA PHE A 38 22.47 6.72 4.97
C PHE A 38 21.91 7.23 3.63
N SER A 39 22.15 6.47 2.58
CA SER A 39 21.86 6.85 1.20
C SER A 39 20.38 6.79 0.83
N ALA A 40 20.00 7.41 -0.28
CA ALA A 40 18.67 7.28 -0.88
C ALA A 40 18.33 5.83 -1.25
N MET A 41 19.32 5.06 -1.71
CA MET A 41 19.14 3.61 -1.97
C MET A 41 18.73 2.86 -0.70
N THR A 42 19.33 3.19 0.44
CA THR A 42 19.00 2.56 1.72
C THR A 42 17.54 2.83 2.10
N VAL A 43 17.02 4.05 1.88
CA VAL A 43 15.59 4.35 2.10
C VAL A 43 14.70 3.43 1.28
N THR A 44 15.02 3.27 0.00
CA THR A 44 14.22 2.44 -0.90
C THR A 44 14.31 0.96 -0.55
N VAL A 45 15.45 0.48 -0.05
CA VAL A 45 15.62 -0.88 0.47
C VAL A 45 14.77 -1.09 1.72
N VAL A 46 14.82 -0.18 2.70
CA VAL A 46 13.99 -0.24 3.93
C VAL A 46 12.50 -0.26 3.58
N PHE A 47 12.06 0.55 2.63
CA PHE A 47 10.69 0.54 2.12
C PHE A 47 10.33 -0.80 1.45
N SER A 48 11.18 -1.28 0.54
CA SER A 48 10.94 -2.50 -0.23
C SER A 48 10.96 -3.76 0.64
N ALA A 49 11.75 -3.78 1.72
CA ALA A 49 11.76 -4.88 2.68
C ALA A 49 10.36 -5.15 3.27
N TYR A 50 9.62 -4.10 3.64
CA TYR A 50 8.24 -4.22 4.08
C TYR A 50 7.34 -4.78 2.97
N ALA A 51 7.41 -4.19 1.78
CA ALA A 51 6.53 -4.55 0.68
C ALA A 51 6.70 -6.01 0.22
N LEU A 52 7.95 -6.47 0.15
CA LEU A 52 8.28 -7.86 -0.22
C LEU A 52 7.93 -8.84 0.89
N ALA A 53 8.15 -8.49 2.16
CA ALA A 53 7.74 -9.30 3.30
C ALA A 53 6.20 -9.45 3.37
N LEU A 54 5.47 -8.35 3.16
CA LEU A 54 4.01 -8.36 3.08
C LEU A 54 3.53 -9.26 1.92
N LEU A 55 4.11 -9.10 0.74
CA LEU A 55 3.80 -9.97 -0.40
C LEU A 55 4.06 -11.43 -0.06
N GLY A 56 5.20 -11.75 0.52
CA GLY A 56 5.52 -13.11 0.97
C GLY A 56 4.46 -13.68 1.92
N ALA A 57 4.03 -12.90 2.91
CA ALA A 57 2.99 -13.30 3.85
C ALA A 57 1.62 -13.48 3.19
N LEU A 58 1.23 -12.58 2.28
CA LEU A 58 -0.03 -12.72 1.52
C LEU A 58 -0.06 -14.01 0.70
N LEU A 59 1.08 -14.34 0.06
CA LEU A 59 1.17 -15.53 -0.80
C LEU A 59 1.22 -16.84 -0.01
N THR A 60 1.80 -16.84 1.17
CA THR A 60 2.01 -18.07 1.95
C THR A 60 0.98 -18.24 3.06
N ALA A 61 0.65 -17.17 3.78
CA ALA A 61 -0.18 -17.23 4.98
C ALA A 61 -1.58 -16.60 4.80
N GLY A 62 -1.95 -16.21 3.58
CA GLY A 62 -3.23 -15.54 3.29
C GLY A 62 -4.47 -16.36 3.67
N THR A 63 -4.39 -17.69 3.59
CA THR A 63 -5.49 -18.61 3.96
C THR A 63 -5.31 -19.26 5.34
N LEU A 64 -4.24 -18.91 6.06
CA LEU A 64 -3.90 -19.54 7.35
C LEU A 64 -5.05 -19.42 8.36
N SER A 65 -5.74 -18.28 8.37
CA SER A 65 -6.85 -18.03 9.28
C SER A 65 -8.11 -18.88 8.99
N ASP A 66 -8.23 -19.48 7.81
CA ASP A 66 -9.29 -20.45 7.49
C ASP A 66 -9.05 -21.80 8.15
N HIS A 67 -7.78 -22.12 8.48
CA HIS A 67 -7.37 -23.40 9.06
C HIS A 67 -7.22 -23.32 10.59
N LEU A 68 -6.62 -22.24 11.08
CA LEU A 68 -6.33 -22.07 12.53
C LEU A 68 -7.40 -21.28 13.28
N GLY A 69 -8.30 -20.60 12.57
CA GLY A 69 -9.27 -19.67 13.14
C GLY A 69 -8.88 -18.20 12.89
N ARG A 70 -9.87 -17.33 12.73
CA ARG A 70 -9.67 -15.89 12.52
C ARG A 70 -9.00 -15.22 13.72
N ARG A 71 -9.57 -15.50 14.90
CA ARG A 71 -9.18 -14.89 16.17
C ARG A 71 -7.72 -15.16 16.56
N PRO A 72 -7.22 -16.42 16.64
CA PRO A 72 -5.85 -16.68 17.06
C PRO A 72 -4.81 -16.16 16.06
N VAL A 73 -5.10 -16.25 14.75
CA VAL A 73 -4.20 -15.74 13.71
C VAL A 73 -4.11 -14.23 13.75
N LEU A 74 -5.25 -13.54 13.88
CA LEU A 74 -5.27 -12.08 13.98
C LEU A 74 -4.61 -11.58 15.26
N PHE A 75 -4.85 -12.25 16.40
CA PHE A 75 -4.20 -11.94 17.68
C PHE A 75 -2.68 -12.06 17.57
N GLY A 76 -2.17 -13.18 17.03
CA GLY A 76 -0.72 -13.39 16.86
C GLY A 76 -0.10 -12.36 15.91
N ALA A 77 -0.79 -12.01 14.82
CA ALA A 77 -0.31 -11.01 13.87
C ALA A 77 -0.29 -9.59 14.49
N LEU A 78 -1.29 -9.22 15.29
CA LEU A 78 -1.31 -7.92 16.00
C LEU A 78 -0.22 -7.85 17.09
N LEU A 79 0.11 -8.94 17.74
CA LEU A 79 1.27 -9.00 18.65
C LEU A 79 2.58 -8.82 17.88
N ALA A 80 2.72 -9.45 16.71
CA ALA A 80 3.88 -9.25 15.85
C ALA A 80 4.00 -7.79 15.37
N GLU A 81 2.88 -7.12 15.05
CA GLU A 81 2.86 -5.68 14.76
C GLU A 81 3.32 -4.85 15.97
N ALA A 82 2.83 -5.16 17.18
CA ALA A 82 3.26 -4.47 18.38
C ALA A 82 4.78 -4.65 18.63
N VAL A 83 5.32 -5.86 18.40
CA VAL A 83 6.77 -6.12 18.46
C VAL A 83 7.52 -5.32 17.40
N ALA A 84 7.00 -5.23 16.16
CA ALA A 84 7.61 -4.41 15.12
C ALA A 84 7.62 -2.92 15.53
N MET A 85 6.53 -2.41 16.13
CA MET A 85 6.49 -1.02 16.63
C MET A 85 7.50 -0.78 17.73
N ALA A 86 7.65 -1.73 18.67
CA ALA A 86 8.70 -1.66 19.71
C ALA A 86 10.11 -1.64 19.09
N ALA A 87 10.35 -2.49 18.09
CA ALA A 87 11.62 -2.53 17.37
C ALA A 87 11.92 -1.20 16.65
N PHE A 88 10.92 -0.58 16.01
CA PHE A 88 11.08 0.75 15.43
C PHE A 88 11.38 1.83 16.48
N ALA A 89 10.66 1.83 17.61
CA ALA A 89 10.83 2.84 18.66
C ALA A 89 12.22 2.79 19.32
N THR A 90 12.88 1.62 19.27
CA THR A 90 14.22 1.37 19.85
C THR A 90 15.32 1.22 18.80
N ALA A 91 15.00 1.42 17.52
CA ALA A 91 15.96 1.28 16.43
C ALA A 91 17.12 2.28 16.55
N GLN A 92 18.37 1.78 16.43
CA GLN A 92 19.59 2.58 16.50
C GLN A 92 20.39 2.55 15.18
N GLY A 93 19.77 2.11 14.08
CA GLY A 93 20.42 2.06 12.78
C GLY A 93 19.62 1.34 11.72
N VAL A 94 20.14 1.34 10.51
CA VAL A 94 19.47 0.82 9.30
C VAL A 94 19.10 -0.65 9.41
N ALA A 95 19.97 -1.49 9.97
CA ALA A 95 19.70 -2.93 10.11
C ALA A 95 18.46 -3.19 10.98
N ALA A 96 18.30 -2.45 12.09
CA ALA A 96 17.14 -2.54 12.95
C ALA A 96 15.86 -2.07 12.23
N LEU A 97 15.94 -0.99 11.42
CA LEU A 97 14.80 -0.55 10.60
C LEU A 97 14.38 -1.61 9.59
N ILE A 98 15.33 -2.25 8.89
CA ILE A 98 15.04 -3.31 7.92
C ILE A 98 14.39 -4.51 8.63
N ALA A 99 14.95 -4.94 9.77
CA ALA A 99 14.38 -6.05 10.55
C ALA A 99 12.95 -5.74 11.01
N ALA A 100 12.72 -4.54 11.57
CA ALA A 100 11.38 -4.10 11.97
C ALA A 100 10.42 -4.06 10.77
N ARG A 101 10.86 -3.59 9.59
CA ARG A 101 10.08 -3.60 8.34
C ARG A 101 9.71 -4.99 7.87
N VAL A 102 10.63 -5.96 7.96
CA VAL A 102 10.34 -7.35 7.61
C VAL A 102 9.29 -7.94 8.55
N VAL A 103 9.45 -7.79 9.86
CA VAL A 103 8.47 -8.28 10.84
C VAL A 103 7.12 -7.62 10.62
N GLN A 104 7.09 -6.30 10.45
CA GLN A 104 5.88 -5.53 10.14
C GLN A 104 5.20 -6.04 8.86
N GLY A 105 5.95 -6.21 7.76
CA GLY A 105 5.39 -6.68 6.49
C GLY A 105 4.76 -8.07 6.62
N LEU A 106 5.44 -9.00 7.27
CA LEU A 106 4.91 -10.35 7.52
C LEU A 106 3.62 -10.28 8.35
N ALA A 107 3.64 -9.52 9.46
CA ALA A 107 2.49 -9.35 10.34
C ALA A 107 1.31 -8.69 9.62
N THR A 108 1.56 -7.59 8.87
CA THR A 108 0.52 -6.89 8.10
C THR A 108 -0.11 -7.82 7.05
N GLY A 109 0.67 -8.63 6.33
CA GLY A 109 0.14 -9.54 5.31
C GLY A 109 -0.82 -10.59 5.90
N VAL A 110 -0.43 -11.20 7.02
CA VAL A 110 -1.27 -12.16 7.76
C VAL A 110 -2.51 -11.48 8.31
N ALA A 111 -2.34 -10.35 9.01
CA ALA A 111 -3.42 -9.62 9.67
C ALA A 111 -4.46 -9.08 8.68
N THR A 112 -4.00 -8.53 7.54
CA THR A 112 -4.89 -8.00 6.49
C THR A 112 -5.80 -9.08 5.93
N SER A 113 -5.26 -10.27 5.65
CA SER A 113 -6.04 -11.40 5.15
C SER A 113 -7.07 -11.86 6.19
N ALA A 114 -6.64 -12.04 7.44
CA ALA A 114 -7.53 -12.50 8.52
C ALA A 114 -8.62 -11.47 8.87
N ALA A 115 -8.27 -10.18 8.98
CA ALA A 115 -9.21 -9.10 9.27
C ALA A 115 -10.21 -8.88 8.12
N GLY A 116 -9.72 -8.95 6.87
CA GLY A 116 -10.57 -8.84 5.69
C GLY A 116 -11.62 -9.94 5.59
N ALA A 117 -11.25 -11.17 5.93
CA ALA A 117 -12.16 -12.30 5.99
C ALA A 117 -13.13 -12.18 7.18
N ALA A 118 -12.64 -11.76 8.36
CA ALA A 118 -13.50 -11.53 9.53
C ALA A 118 -14.56 -10.43 9.28
N LEU A 119 -14.24 -9.40 8.50
CA LEU A 119 -15.24 -8.39 8.10
C LEU A 119 -16.41 -9.01 7.32
N LEU A 120 -16.14 -9.96 6.42
CA LEU A 120 -17.19 -10.70 5.70
C LEU A 120 -18.02 -11.56 6.65
N ASP A 121 -17.34 -12.25 7.58
CA ASP A 121 -18.00 -13.11 8.56
C ASP A 121 -18.91 -12.33 9.53
N PHE A 122 -18.54 -11.08 9.87
CA PHE A 122 -19.31 -10.19 10.77
C PHE A 122 -20.27 -9.25 10.03
N GLU A 123 -20.37 -9.32 8.70
CA GLU A 123 -21.28 -8.48 7.93
C GLU A 123 -22.73 -8.68 8.37
N ASP A 124 -23.45 -7.58 8.51
CA ASP A 124 -24.88 -7.60 8.82
C ASP A 124 -25.66 -8.03 7.56
N PRO A 125 -26.42 -9.14 7.61
CA PRO A 125 -27.24 -9.59 6.49
C PRO A 125 -28.24 -8.54 5.99
N GLY A 126 -28.69 -7.63 6.86
CA GLY A 126 -29.57 -6.51 6.52
C GLY A 126 -28.88 -5.38 5.75
N ARG A 127 -27.55 -5.43 5.63
CA ARG A 127 -26.75 -4.38 4.95
C ARG A 127 -25.62 -5.00 4.14
N PRO A 128 -25.92 -5.75 3.09
CA PRO A 128 -24.92 -6.45 2.27
C PRO A 128 -24.00 -5.47 1.53
N GLY A 129 -22.75 -5.89 1.31
CA GLY A 129 -21.74 -5.11 0.60
C GLY A 129 -20.92 -4.15 1.48
N ARG A 130 -21.24 -4.02 2.77
CA ARG A 130 -20.46 -3.17 3.69
C ARG A 130 -19.05 -3.71 3.94
N ALA A 131 -18.89 -5.02 4.03
CA ALA A 131 -17.58 -5.65 4.20
C ALA A 131 -16.69 -5.44 2.96
N THR A 132 -17.26 -5.60 1.76
CA THR A 132 -16.56 -5.31 0.51
C THR A 132 -16.13 -3.85 0.44
N LEU A 133 -17.02 -2.94 0.84
CA LEU A 133 -16.72 -1.51 0.90
C LEU A 133 -15.61 -1.21 1.90
N ALA A 134 -15.71 -1.75 3.12
CA ALA A 134 -14.70 -1.59 4.17
C ALA A 134 -13.34 -2.11 3.70
N ASN A 135 -13.27 -3.33 3.17
CA ASN A 135 -12.04 -3.92 2.63
C ASN A 135 -11.39 -3.08 1.51
N GLY A 136 -12.20 -2.36 0.71
CA GLY A 136 -11.69 -1.50 -0.36
C GLY A 136 -11.21 -0.13 0.11
N ILE A 137 -11.83 0.45 1.14
CA ILE A 137 -11.58 1.84 1.57
C ILE A 137 -10.59 1.90 2.73
N THR A 138 -10.72 1.01 3.72
CA THR A 138 -9.90 1.08 4.95
C THR A 138 -8.40 1.03 4.69
N PRO A 139 -7.87 0.27 3.72
CA PRO A 139 -6.44 0.30 3.42
C PRO A 139 -5.96 1.69 3.01
N VAL A 140 -6.64 2.33 2.08
CA VAL A 140 -6.21 3.64 1.55
C VAL A 140 -6.44 4.75 2.58
N ALA A 141 -7.59 4.72 3.29
CA ALA A 141 -7.88 5.65 4.38
C ALA A 141 -6.87 5.49 5.54
N GLY A 142 -6.48 4.25 5.86
CA GLY A 142 -5.45 3.96 6.85
C GLY A 142 -4.11 4.55 6.46
N MET A 143 -3.66 4.35 5.23
CA MET A 143 -2.41 4.94 4.73
C MET A 143 -2.44 6.47 4.81
N ALA A 144 -3.53 7.12 4.38
CA ALA A 144 -3.67 8.56 4.46
C ALA A 144 -3.66 9.06 5.92
N ALA A 145 -4.41 8.41 6.80
CA ALA A 145 -4.45 8.76 8.23
C ALA A 145 -3.08 8.58 8.90
N GLY A 146 -2.40 7.47 8.63
CA GLY A 146 -1.09 7.16 9.23
C GLY A 146 -0.01 8.14 8.81
N VAL A 147 0.11 8.44 7.51
CA VAL A 147 1.09 9.41 7.04
C VAL A 147 0.78 10.82 7.53
N LEU A 148 -0.50 11.21 7.60
CA LEU A 148 -0.90 12.53 8.10
C LEU A 148 -0.58 12.67 9.61
N ALA A 149 -0.96 11.66 10.41
CA ALA A 149 -0.66 11.64 11.84
C ALA A 149 0.85 11.65 12.11
N SER A 150 1.61 10.82 11.40
CA SER A 150 3.08 10.80 11.50
C SER A 150 3.69 12.14 11.08
N THR A 151 3.18 12.76 10.02
CA THR A 151 3.63 14.09 9.56
C THR A 151 3.38 15.17 10.62
N ALA A 152 2.21 15.14 11.26
CA ALA A 152 1.90 16.06 12.35
C ALA A 152 2.85 15.84 13.56
N LEU A 153 3.13 14.58 13.91
CA LEU A 153 4.08 14.28 14.98
C LEU A 153 5.51 14.68 14.63
N VAL A 154 5.94 14.54 13.37
CA VAL A 154 7.25 15.06 12.89
C VAL A 154 7.34 16.56 13.05
N GLN A 155 6.24 17.29 12.87
CA GLN A 155 6.23 18.74 12.99
C GLN A 155 6.18 19.23 14.45
N TYR A 156 5.42 18.55 15.31
CA TYR A 156 5.06 19.08 16.63
C TYR A 156 5.56 18.27 17.82
N ALA A 157 5.91 16.99 17.66
CA ALA A 157 6.36 16.15 18.77
C ALA A 157 7.87 16.32 19.04
N PRO A 158 8.30 16.30 20.32
CA PRO A 158 9.72 16.44 20.68
C PRO A 158 10.57 15.24 20.25
N ALA A 159 10.00 14.03 20.19
CA ALA A 159 10.69 12.80 19.80
C ALA A 159 9.86 11.99 18.78
N PRO A 160 9.66 12.52 17.55
CA PRO A 160 8.73 11.93 16.59
C PRO A 160 9.08 10.48 16.21
N THR A 161 10.38 10.15 16.10
CA THR A 161 10.88 8.80 15.79
C THR A 161 10.54 7.73 16.83
N ARG A 162 10.16 8.12 18.04
CA ARG A 162 9.66 7.22 19.09
C ARG A 162 8.15 7.33 19.28
N THR A 163 7.64 8.56 19.34
CA THR A 163 6.22 8.82 19.66
C THR A 163 5.28 8.16 18.68
N VAL A 164 5.57 8.21 17.37
CA VAL A 164 4.75 7.57 16.32
C VAL A 164 4.59 6.08 16.60
N TYR A 165 5.69 5.39 16.88
CA TYR A 165 5.66 3.94 17.06
C TYR A 165 5.09 3.51 18.42
N LEU A 166 5.30 4.29 19.48
CA LEU A 166 4.69 4.02 20.78
C LEU A 166 3.17 4.17 20.74
N LEU A 167 2.64 5.16 20.01
CA LEU A 167 1.21 5.30 19.78
C LEU A 167 0.64 4.09 18.99
N LEU A 168 1.30 3.68 17.91
CA LEU A 168 0.88 2.52 17.13
C LEU A 168 0.99 1.21 17.94
N LEU A 169 2.03 1.08 18.76
CA LEU A 169 2.17 -0.07 19.68
C LEU A 169 0.97 -0.17 20.63
N THR A 170 0.56 0.95 21.25
CA THR A 170 -0.61 0.97 22.14
C THR A 170 -1.89 0.61 21.40
N VAL A 171 -2.07 1.09 20.17
CA VAL A 171 -3.20 0.74 19.31
C VAL A 171 -3.24 -0.76 19.03
N PHE A 172 -2.11 -1.35 18.58
CA PHE A 172 -2.06 -2.77 18.27
C PHE A 172 -2.25 -3.65 19.52
N ALA A 173 -1.66 -3.28 20.66
CA ALA A 173 -1.87 -3.99 21.92
C ALA A 173 -3.35 -3.95 22.35
N ALA A 174 -4.00 -2.79 22.25
CA ALA A 174 -5.43 -2.65 22.56
C ALA A 174 -6.30 -3.45 21.58
N GLN A 175 -5.98 -3.43 20.28
CA GLN A 175 -6.69 -4.21 19.27
C GLN A 175 -6.49 -5.72 19.47
N ALA A 176 -5.28 -6.17 19.81
CA ALA A 176 -5.00 -7.56 20.15
C ALA A 176 -5.86 -8.03 21.34
N ALA A 177 -5.89 -7.24 22.42
CA ALA A 177 -6.75 -7.53 23.57
C ALA A 177 -8.25 -7.54 23.18
N ALA A 178 -8.71 -6.58 22.37
CA ALA A 178 -10.08 -6.50 21.92
C ALA A 178 -10.50 -7.69 21.02
N VAL A 179 -9.59 -8.17 20.16
CA VAL A 179 -9.83 -9.34 19.29
C VAL A 179 -10.08 -10.60 20.13
N LEU A 180 -9.44 -10.76 21.29
CA LEU A 180 -9.71 -11.88 22.19
C LEU A 180 -11.17 -11.90 22.72
N LEU A 181 -11.85 -10.77 22.72
CA LEU A 181 -13.24 -10.64 23.14
C LEU A 181 -14.24 -10.90 22.00
N THR A 182 -13.78 -11.09 20.75
CA THR A 182 -14.65 -11.45 19.62
C THR A 182 -14.96 -12.94 19.62
N THR A 183 -16.05 -13.33 18.94
CA THR A 183 -16.36 -14.75 18.70
C THR A 183 -15.49 -15.27 17.57
N GLU A 184 -15.05 -16.54 17.64
CA GLU A 184 -14.43 -17.22 16.50
C GLU A 184 -15.48 -17.48 15.42
N THR A 185 -15.18 -17.13 14.18
CA THR A 185 -16.09 -17.28 13.04
C THR A 185 -15.67 -18.38 12.08
N ALA A 186 -14.39 -18.74 12.05
CA ALA A 186 -13.90 -19.82 11.23
C ALA A 186 -13.89 -21.15 11.99
N HIS A 187 -14.26 -22.21 11.30
CA HIS A 187 -14.11 -23.57 11.83
C HIS A 187 -12.72 -24.09 11.46
N PRO A 188 -11.85 -24.41 12.47
CA PRO A 188 -10.52 -24.94 12.20
C PRO A 188 -10.56 -26.17 11.29
N ARG A 189 -9.68 -26.18 10.28
CA ARG A 189 -9.57 -27.27 9.31
C ARG A 189 -8.16 -27.86 9.33
N SER A 190 -8.04 -29.16 9.10
CA SER A 190 -6.74 -29.80 8.91
C SER A 190 -6.03 -29.25 7.65
N GLY A 191 -4.70 -29.27 7.66
CA GLY A 191 -3.92 -28.89 6.47
C GLY A 191 -3.31 -27.50 6.50
N ALA A 192 -3.21 -26.83 7.67
CA ALA A 192 -2.59 -25.52 7.83
C ALA A 192 -1.20 -25.41 7.18
N TRP A 193 -0.35 -26.44 7.33
CA TRP A 193 0.97 -26.45 6.70
C TRP A 193 0.93 -26.53 5.16
N ARG A 194 -0.10 -27.18 4.60
CA ARG A 194 -0.30 -27.23 3.15
C ARG A 194 -0.81 -25.90 2.60
N SER A 195 -1.57 -25.14 3.40
CA SER A 195 -2.08 -23.81 3.02
C SER A 195 -0.98 -22.76 2.90
N LEU A 196 0.21 -23.01 3.47
CA LEU A 196 1.38 -22.12 3.33
C LEU A 196 2.06 -22.22 1.95
N ARG A 197 1.63 -23.13 1.08
CA ARG A 197 2.16 -23.22 -0.28
C ARG A 197 1.57 -22.09 -1.14
N PRO A 198 2.41 -21.24 -1.77
CA PRO A 198 1.91 -20.16 -2.63
C PRO A 198 1.08 -20.71 -3.79
N GLY A 199 -0.15 -20.25 -3.92
CA GLY A 199 -1.01 -20.55 -5.05
C GLY A 199 -1.09 -19.35 -6.00
N ILE A 200 -0.12 -19.21 -6.92
CA ILE A 200 -0.11 -18.13 -7.91
C ILE A 200 -0.58 -18.70 -9.25
N ALA A 201 -1.77 -18.36 -9.65
CA ALA A 201 -2.30 -18.80 -10.95
C ALA A 201 -3.28 -17.74 -11.49
N VAL A 202 -3.06 -17.30 -12.72
CA VAL A 202 -4.03 -16.44 -13.40
C VAL A 202 -5.07 -17.31 -14.07
N ALA A 203 -6.34 -17.12 -13.71
CA ALA A 203 -7.46 -17.78 -14.35
C ALA A 203 -7.36 -17.67 -15.89
N PRO A 204 -7.55 -18.72 -16.67
CA PRO A 204 -7.46 -18.65 -18.13
C PRO A 204 -8.28 -17.53 -18.74
N ALA A 205 -9.51 -17.32 -18.24
CA ALA A 205 -10.40 -16.23 -18.66
C ALA A 205 -9.87 -14.84 -18.33
N SER A 206 -9.04 -14.70 -17.29
CA SER A 206 -8.45 -13.41 -16.86
C SER A 206 -7.10 -13.08 -17.52
N ARG A 207 -6.46 -14.04 -18.20
CA ARG A 207 -5.13 -13.83 -18.82
C ARG A 207 -5.10 -12.70 -19.85
N PRO A 208 -6.09 -12.54 -20.74
CA PRO A 208 -6.11 -11.42 -21.69
C PRO A 208 -6.17 -10.07 -20.97
N ALA A 209 -7.03 -9.95 -19.96
CA ALA A 209 -7.15 -8.74 -19.14
C ALA A 209 -5.85 -8.44 -18.37
N MET A 210 -5.19 -9.46 -17.79
CA MET A 210 -3.91 -9.28 -17.10
C MET A 210 -2.84 -8.73 -18.04
N LYS A 211 -2.68 -9.31 -19.23
CA LYS A 211 -1.71 -8.83 -20.24
C LYS A 211 -1.99 -7.40 -20.70
N LEU A 212 -3.27 -7.06 -20.83
CA LEU A 212 -3.71 -5.73 -21.24
C LEU A 212 -3.41 -4.66 -20.18
N LEU A 213 -3.76 -4.96 -18.94
CA LEU A 213 -3.71 -4.01 -17.82
C LEU A 213 -2.31 -3.89 -17.18
N ALA A 214 -1.46 -4.91 -17.34
CA ALA A 214 -0.15 -4.98 -16.69
C ALA A 214 0.69 -3.71 -16.83
N PRO A 215 0.86 -3.07 -18.02
CA PRO A 215 1.68 -1.86 -18.12
C PRO A 215 1.13 -0.70 -17.29
N GLY A 216 -0.19 -0.48 -17.29
CA GLY A 216 -0.84 0.56 -16.49
C GLY A 216 -0.73 0.29 -14.98
N VAL A 217 -0.91 -0.98 -14.57
CA VAL A 217 -0.74 -1.41 -13.17
C VAL A 217 0.71 -1.22 -12.74
N VAL A 218 1.69 -1.64 -13.55
CA VAL A 218 3.12 -1.44 -13.25
C VAL A 218 3.45 0.04 -13.12
N ALA A 219 2.99 0.89 -14.03
CA ALA A 219 3.22 2.33 -13.97
C ALA A 219 2.62 2.97 -12.71
N ALA A 220 1.37 2.61 -12.36
CA ALA A 220 0.70 3.13 -11.18
C ALA A 220 1.42 2.72 -9.88
N TRP A 221 1.73 1.43 -9.71
CA TRP A 221 2.39 0.94 -8.50
C TRP A 221 3.84 1.39 -8.40
N ALA A 222 4.55 1.52 -9.52
CA ALA A 222 5.88 2.14 -9.55
C ALA A 222 5.81 3.56 -9.00
N LEU A 223 4.89 4.41 -9.48
CA LEU A 223 4.68 5.75 -8.93
C LEU A 223 4.38 5.73 -7.43
N GLY A 224 3.51 4.82 -6.97
CA GLY A 224 3.25 4.63 -5.55
C GLY A 224 4.53 4.37 -4.75
N GLY A 225 5.40 3.49 -5.24
CA GLY A 225 6.71 3.19 -4.63
C GLY A 225 7.65 4.39 -4.61
N PHE A 226 7.69 5.15 -5.69
CA PHE A 226 8.50 6.37 -5.78
C PHE A 226 8.05 7.42 -4.76
N TYR A 227 6.78 7.77 -4.72
CA TYR A 227 6.27 8.79 -3.81
C TYR A 227 6.40 8.39 -2.33
N SER A 228 6.22 7.11 -2.01
CA SER A 228 6.34 6.63 -0.63
C SER A 228 7.79 6.58 -0.12
N SER A 229 8.77 6.38 -1.02
CA SER A 229 10.19 6.26 -0.65
C SER A 229 10.98 7.56 -0.88
N LEU A 230 10.88 8.15 -2.06
CA LEU A 230 11.67 9.31 -2.48
C LEU A 230 10.88 10.63 -2.54
N GLY A 231 9.55 10.59 -2.44
CA GLY A 231 8.69 11.79 -2.44
C GLY A 231 9.11 12.84 -1.41
N PRO A 232 9.36 12.48 -0.13
CA PRO A 232 9.86 13.43 0.87
C PRO A 232 11.21 14.06 0.50
N SER A 233 12.12 13.30 -0.11
CA SER A 233 13.42 13.81 -0.57
C SER A 233 13.27 14.76 -1.76
N LEU A 234 12.34 14.47 -2.69
CA LEU A 234 12.02 15.36 -3.79
C LEU A 234 11.41 16.67 -3.32
N ALA A 235 10.50 16.64 -2.34
CA ALA A 235 9.93 17.85 -1.75
C ALA A 235 11.00 18.75 -1.14
N ARG A 236 11.99 18.17 -0.45
CA ARG A 236 13.13 18.92 0.12
C ARG A 236 14.07 19.48 -0.95
N LEU A 237 14.27 18.76 -2.06
CA LEU A 237 15.05 19.27 -3.19
C LEU A 237 14.40 20.52 -3.80
N ILE A 238 13.06 20.51 -3.94
CA ILE A 238 12.29 21.60 -4.53
C ILE A 238 12.22 22.81 -3.59
N ALA A 239 11.99 22.56 -2.30
CA ALA A 239 11.82 23.60 -1.29
C ALA A 239 12.62 23.27 -0.01
N PRO A 240 13.93 23.56 0.00
CA PRO A 240 14.81 23.22 1.14
C PRO A 240 14.39 23.90 2.46
N HIS A 241 13.77 25.08 2.37
CA HIS A 241 13.33 25.87 3.52
C HIS A 241 11.87 25.63 3.94
N ALA A 242 11.15 24.71 3.24
CA ALA A 242 9.79 24.37 3.62
C ALA A 242 9.73 23.62 4.97
N SER A 243 8.53 23.55 5.56
CA SER A 243 8.33 22.85 6.82
C SER A 243 8.71 21.39 6.75
N ARG A 244 9.09 20.79 7.89
CA ARG A 244 9.37 19.34 7.99
C ARG A 244 8.19 18.47 7.56
N ALA A 245 6.98 19.02 7.65
CA ALA A 245 5.75 18.34 7.24
C ALA A 245 5.62 18.18 5.72
N THR A 246 6.24 19.04 4.91
CA THR A 246 6.03 19.10 3.45
C THR A 246 6.25 17.74 2.77
N GLY A 247 7.31 17.02 3.14
CA GLY A 247 7.60 15.70 2.56
C GLY A 247 6.52 14.66 2.87
N GLY A 248 6.00 14.64 4.08
CA GLY A 248 4.91 13.75 4.47
C GLY A 248 3.58 14.13 3.80
N LEU A 249 3.33 15.42 3.63
CA LEU A 249 2.13 15.92 2.93
C LEU A 249 2.09 15.50 1.46
N VAL A 250 3.23 15.34 0.79
CA VAL A 250 3.27 14.79 -0.58
C VAL A 250 2.69 13.38 -0.60
N PHE A 251 3.14 12.49 0.29
CA PHE A 251 2.61 11.13 0.33
C PHE A 251 1.16 11.07 0.83
N PHE A 252 0.77 11.93 1.78
CA PHE A 252 -0.63 12.11 2.17
C PHE A 252 -1.50 12.49 0.98
N THR A 253 -1.08 13.45 0.18
CA THR A 253 -1.81 13.90 -1.01
C THR A 253 -2.03 12.75 -2.01
N LEU A 254 -0.99 11.93 -2.25
CA LEU A 254 -1.10 10.74 -3.10
C LEU A 254 -2.17 9.78 -2.58
N THR A 255 -2.09 9.42 -1.30
CA THR A 255 -2.98 8.42 -0.70
C THR A 255 -4.41 8.94 -0.54
N ALA A 256 -4.60 10.21 -0.19
CA ALA A 256 -5.90 10.84 -0.12
C ALA A 256 -6.58 10.91 -1.50
N ALA A 257 -5.85 11.36 -2.54
CA ALA A 257 -6.35 11.39 -3.91
C ALA A 257 -6.67 9.97 -4.43
N ALA A 258 -5.84 8.97 -4.11
CA ALA A 258 -6.10 7.57 -4.44
C ALA A 258 -7.37 7.05 -3.77
N GLY A 259 -7.59 7.35 -2.50
CA GLY A 259 -8.80 6.96 -1.77
C GLY A 259 -10.07 7.57 -2.36
N LEU A 260 -10.04 8.86 -2.67
CA LEU A 260 -11.16 9.54 -3.36
C LEU A 260 -11.42 8.94 -4.74
N ALA A 261 -10.36 8.62 -5.48
CA ALA A 261 -10.48 7.99 -6.80
C ALA A 261 -11.06 6.57 -6.71
N VAL A 262 -10.67 5.76 -5.72
CA VAL A 262 -11.27 4.44 -5.47
C VAL A 262 -12.76 4.57 -5.21
N LEU A 263 -13.19 5.56 -4.42
CA LEU A 263 -14.60 5.83 -4.15
C LEU A 263 -15.36 6.26 -5.42
N ALA A 264 -14.80 7.19 -6.18
CA ALA A 264 -15.42 7.67 -7.43
C ALA A 264 -15.45 6.57 -8.51
N ALA A 265 -14.39 5.79 -8.66
CA ALA A 265 -14.28 4.74 -9.66
C ALA A 265 -15.26 3.57 -9.45
N ARG A 266 -15.88 3.44 -8.26
CA ARG A 266 -16.88 2.40 -7.97
C ARG A 266 -18.10 2.49 -8.86
N THR A 267 -18.52 3.70 -9.22
CA THR A 267 -19.70 3.99 -10.04
C THR A 267 -19.41 3.93 -11.53
N LEU A 268 -18.13 3.92 -11.91
CA LEU A 268 -17.70 3.88 -13.30
C LEU A 268 -17.58 2.42 -13.82
N PRO A 269 -17.77 2.19 -15.14
CA PRO A 269 -17.36 0.93 -15.75
C PRO A 269 -15.88 0.65 -15.47
N ALA A 270 -15.54 -0.61 -15.14
CA ALA A 270 -14.19 -0.97 -14.73
C ALA A 270 -13.12 -0.64 -15.79
N ARG A 271 -13.48 -0.80 -17.08
CA ARG A 271 -12.61 -0.44 -18.21
C ARG A 271 -12.35 1.07 -18.26
N THR A 272 -13.40 1.89 -18.11
CA THR A 272 -13.30 3.36 -18.09
C THR A 272 -12.43 3.83 -16.94
N ALA A 273 -12.64 3.27 -15.72
CA ALA A 273 -11.85 3.61 -14.55
C ALA A 273 -10.36 3.29 -14.76
N SER A 274 -10.04 2.09 -15.28
CA SER A 274 -8.67 1.69 -15.55
C SER A 274 -8.01 2.54 -16.64
N PHE A 275 -8.73 2.80 -17.75
CA PHE A 275 -8.21 3.61 -18.86
C PHE A 275 -7.97 5.06 -18.44
N ALA A 276 -8.98 5.72 -17.87
CA ALA A 276 -8.87 7.11 -17.40
C ALA A 276 -7.79 7.26 -16.31
N GLY A 277 -7.75 6.30 -15.37
CA GLY A 277 -6.70 6.27 -14.36
C GLY A 277 -5.30 6.15 -14.96
N THR A 278 -5.12 5.27 -15.96
CA THR A 278 -3.85 5.13 -16.67
C THR A 278 -3.49 6.43 -17.39
N ALA A 279 -4.43 7.09 -18.08
CA ALA A 279 -4.19 8.34 -18.77
C ALA A 279 -3.74 9.47 -17.82
N LEU A 280 -4.28 9.54 -16.61
CA LEU A 280 -3.92 10.56 -15.61
C LEU A 280 -2.49 10.42 -15.08
N LEU A 281 -1.86 9.24 -15.20
CA LEU A 281 -0.46 9.06 -14.78
C LEU A 281 0.51 9.88 -15.64
N ILE A 282 0.19 10.16 -16.91
CA ILE A 282 1.06 10.94 -17.81
C ILE A 282 1.19 12.39 -17.32
N PRO A 283 0.10 13.20 -17.21
CA PRO A 283 0.23 14.56 -16.72
C PRO A 283 0.72 14.59 -15.26
N GLY A 284 0.40 13.59 -14.44
CA GLY A 284 0.96 13.45 -13.09
C GLY A 284 2.47 13.32 -13.09
N ALA A 285 3.03 12.44 -13.93
CA ALA A 285 4.46 12.27 -14.09
C ALA A 285 5.14 13.51 -14.69
N LEU A 286 4.53 14.15 -15.69
CA LEU A 286 5.06 15.36 -16.33
C LEU A 286 5.16 16.55 -15.35
N LEU A 287 4.12 16.78 -14.54
CA LEU A 287 4.14 17.83 -13.52
C LEU A 287 5.18 17.54 -12.43
N THR A 288 5.30 16.29 -12.01
CA THR A 288 6.32 15.89 -11.03
C THR A 288 7.73 16.06 -11.60
N LEU A 289 7.93 15.74 -12.88
CA LEU A 289 9.20 15.93 -13.60
C LEU A 289 9.56 17.41 -13.72
N SER A 290 8.60 18.27 -14.00
CA SER A 290 8.83 19.71 -14.19
C SER A 290 9.09 20.44 -12.86
N ALA A 291 8.57 19.95 -11.75
CA ALA A 291 8.57 20.63 -10.45
C ALA A 291 9.95 21.09 -9.94
N PRO A 292 11.06 20.36 -10.12
CA PRO A 292 12.39 20.79 -9.68
C PRO A 292 12.94 22.02 -10.41
N HIS A 293 12.59 22.25 -11.68
CA HIS A 293 13.15 23.34 -12.47
C HIS A 293 12.68 24.72 -12.02
N PRO A 294 11.36 25.00 -11.86
CA PRO A 294 10.87 26.24 -11.28
C PRO A 294 10.82 26.24 -9.75
N HIS A 295 11.36 25.20 -9.07
CA HIS A 295 11.23 25.02 -7.62
C HIS A 295 9.77 25.10 -7.12
N SER A 296 8.84 24.50 -7.89
CA SER A 296 7.39 24.65 -7.68
C SER A 296 6.80 23.50 -6.88
N LEU A 297 6.50 23.74 -5.60
CA LEU A 297 5.69 22.82 -4.80
C LEU A 297 4.28 22.64 -5.38
N LEU A 298 3.70 23.69 -6.01
CA LEU A 298 2.39 23.57 -6.66
C LEU A 298 2.40 22.50 -7.76
N ALA A 299 3.42 22.50 -8.64
CA ALA A 299 3.57 21.50 -9.68
C ALA A 299 3.74 20.09 -9.08
N LEU A 300 4.54 19.95 -7.99
CA LEU A 300 4.71 18.68 -7.30
C LEU A 300 3.36 18.18 -6.73
N PHE A 301 2.63 19.00 -6.00
CA PHE A 301 1.34 18.60 -5.40
C PHE A 301 0.27 18.33 -6.46
N ALA A 302 0.16 19.14 -7.50
CA ALA A 302 -0.75 18.91 -8.61
C ALA A 302 -0.43 17.58 -9.33
N GLY A 303 0.85 17.33 -9.62
CA GLY A 303 1.32 16.06 -10.16
C GLY A 303 0.99 14.88 -9.25
N THR A 304 1.15 15.06 -7.95
CA THR A 304 0.84 14.04 -6.94
C THR A 304 -0.66 13.72 -6.86
N VAL A 305 -1.54 14.74 -6.96
CA VAL A 305 -3.01 14.54 -7.02
C VAL A 305 -3.38 13.71 -8.24
N LEU A 306 -2.84 14.05 -9.42
CA LEU A 306 -3.12 13.31 -10.66
C LEU A 306 -2.58 11.87 -10.58
N ALA A 307 -1.36 11.68 -10.07
CA ALA A 307 -0.76 10.37 -9.87
C ALA A 307 -1.56 9.51 -8.89
N GLY A 308 -1.99 10.08 -7.76
CA GLY A 308 -2.82 9.41 -6.77
C GLY A 308 -4.20 9.02 -7.32
N THR A 309 -4.85 9.95 -8.02
CA THR A 309 -6.13 9.67 -8.70
C THR A 309 -5.96 8.56 -9.73
N GLY A 310 -4.91 8.61 -10.54
CA GLY A 310 -4.57 7.56 -11.50
C GLY A 310 -4.33 6.22 -10.82
N PHE A 311 -3.53 6.19 -9.75
CA PHE A 311 -3.25 4.97 -8.97
C PHE A 311 -4.52 4.31 -8.43
N GLY A 312 -5.40 5.10 -7.78
CA GLY A 312 -6.65 4.59 -7.21
C GLY A 312 -7.60 4.05 -8.28
N ALA A 313 -7.77 4.78 -9.38
CA ALA A 313 -8.66 4.39 -10.47
C ALA A 313 -8.15 3.14 -11.22
N VAL A 314 -6.83 3.06 -11.51
CA VAL A 314 -6.20 1.87 -12.12
C VAL A 314 -6.36 0.66 -11.23
N SER A 315 -6.03 0.78 -9.94
CA SER A 315 -6.10 -0.34 -8.99
C SER A 315 -7.52 -0.89 -8.87
N GLN A 316 -8.53 0.00 -8.71
CA GLN A 316 -9.93 -0.39 -8.62
C GLN A 316 -10.46 -0.99 -9.92
N GLY A 317 -10.16 -0.37 -11.06
CA GLY A 317 -10.60 -0.85 -12.38
C GLY A 317 -9.95 -2.19 -12.76
N ALA A 318 -8.65 -2.33 -12.55
CA ALA A 318 -7.91 -3.56 -12.84
C ALA A 318 -8.40 -4.75 -12.03
N LEU A 319 -8.58 -4.59 -10.70
CA LEU A 319 -9.11 -5.66 -9.85
C LEU A 319 -10.48 -6.15 -10.32
N ARG A 320 -11.39 -5.23 -10.65
CA ARG A 320 -12.73 -5.60 -11.14
C ARG A 320 -12.67 -6.35 -12.47
N LEU A 321 -11.82 -5.90 -13.41
CA LEU A 321 -11.66 -6.56 -14.72
C LEU A 321 -11.00 -7.94 -14.60
N LEU A 322 -10.08 -8.13 -13.65
CA LEU A 322 -9.38 -9.39 -13.45
C LEU A 322 -10.24 -10.43 -12.73
N LEU A 323 -11.03 -10.00 -11.74
CA LEU A 323 -11.78 -10.93 -10.89
C LEU A 323 -13.18 -11.24 -11.44
N SER A 324 -13.74 -10.39 -12.31
CA SER A 324 -15.07 -10.61 -12.89
C SER A 324 -15.17 -11.90 -13.72
N PRO A 325 -14.23 -12.23 -14.63
CA PRO A 325 -14.33 -13.46 -15.45
C PRO A 325 -13.80 -14.71 -14.72
N ALA A 326 -13.14 -14.58 -13.56
CA ALA A 326 -12.57 -15.69 -12.82
C ALA A 326 -13.64 -16.48 -12.06
N ALA A 327 -13.59 -17.81 -12.16
CA ALA A 327 -14.41 -18.68 -11.34
C ALA A 327 -14.10 -18.51 -9.84
N PRO A 328 -15.05 -18.77 -8.92
CA PRO A 328 -14.87 -18.54 -7.50
C PRO A 328 -13.59 -19.18 -6.90
N ASP A 329 -13.26 -20.38 -7.32
CA ASP A 329 -12.08 -21.15 -6.93
C ASP A 329 -10.76 -20.61 -7.54
N GLU A 330 -10.82 -19.90 -8.67
CA GLU A 330 -9.66 -19.30 -9.35
C GLU A 330 -9.35 -17.86 -8.89
N ARG A 331 -10.29 -17.18 -8.21
CA ARG A 331 -10.16 -15.77 -7.81
C ARG A 331 -8.98 -15.53 -6.89
N ALA A 332 -8.74 -16.42 -5.95
CA ALA A 332 -7.63 -16.29 -5.00
C ALA A 332 -6.27 -16.31 -5.72
N GLY A 333 -6.06 -17.24 -6.64
CA GLY A 333 -4.83 -17.32 -7.44
C GLY A 333 -4.64 -16.11 -8.37
N THR A 334 -5.72 -15.62 -8.99
CA THR A 334 -5.68 -14.43 -9.85
C THR A 334 -5.36 -13.16 -9.05
N LEU A 335 -5.94 -13.01 -7.86
CA LEU A 335 -5.63 -11.92 -6.94
C LEU A 335 -4.18 -11.97 -6.46
N ALA A 336 -3.68 -13.17 -6.13
CA ALA A 336 -2.28 -13.38 -5.76
C ALA A 336 -1.33 -12.94 -6.89
N ALA A 337 -1.63 -13.32 -8.15
CA ALA A 337 -0.85 -12.91 -9.31
C ALA A 337 -0.87 -11.38 -9.52
N TYR A 338 -2.02 -10.74 -9.31
CA TYR A 338 -2.13 -9.28 -9.34
C TYR A 338 -1.25 -8.62 -8.27
N TYR A 339 -1.27 -9.12 -7.03
CA TYR A 339 -0.43 -8.56 -5.97
C TYR A 339 1.06 -8.81 -6.20
N VAL A 340 1.45 -9.96 -6.75
CA VAL A 340 2.85 -10.20 -7.17
C VAL A 340 3.30 -9.12 -8.15
N LEU A 341 2.53 -8.90 -9.22
CA LEU A 341 2.83 -7.87 -10.21
C LEU A 341 2.94 -6.50 -9.54
N SER A 342 1.97 -6.16 -8.68
CA SER A 342 1.85 -4.85 -8.04
C SER A 342 3.01 -4.56 -7.07
N TYR A 343 3.30 -5.48 -6.14
CA TYR A 343 4.36 -5.26 -5.15
C TYR A 343 5.76 -5.34 -5.75
N LEU A 344 5.99 -6.17 -6.77
CA LEU A 344 7.25 -6.15 -7.52
C LEU A 344 7.41 -4.84 -8.31
N ALA A 345 6.34 -4.36 -8.95
CA ALA A 345 6.32 -3.07 -9.65
C ALA A 345 6.52 -1.87 -8.70
N MET A 346 6.12 -1.99 -7.45
CA MET A 346 6.35 -0.98 -6.43
C MET A 346 7.79 -1.01 -5.89
N SER A 347 8.34 -2.21 -5.66
CA SER A 347 9.61 -2.39 -4.95
C SER A 347 10.83 -2.30 -5.88
N ILE A 348 10.83 -3.02 -7.01
CA ILE A 348 11.99 -3.08 -7.91
C ILE A 348 12.31 -1.70 -8.51
N PRO A 349 11.35 -0.97 -9.12
CA PRO A 349 11.62 0.37 -9.62
C PRO A 349 12.02 1.37 -8.53
N ALA A 350 11.48 1.25 -7.31
CA ALA A 350 11.87 2.11 -6.20
C ALA A 350 13.34 1.91 -5.81
N VAL A 351 13.82 0.66 -5.70
CA VAL A 351 15.23 0.36 -5.42
C VAL A 351 16.13 0.86 -6.55
N LEU A 352 15.72 0.65 -7.81
CA LEU A 352 16.45 1.19 -8.96
C LEU A 352 16.51 2.73 -8.94
N ALA A 353 15.42 3.41 -8.56
CA ALA A 353 15.42 4.87 -8.42
C ALA A 353 16.35 5.34 -7.29
N GLY A 354 16.40 4.59 -6.17
CA GLY A 354 17.37 4.85 -5.10
C GLY A 354 18.83 4.70 -5.57
N LEU A 355 19.11 3.64 -6.33
CA LEU A 355 20.44 3.43 -6.94
C LEU A 355 20.80 4.56 -7.91
N LEU A 356 19.88 4.92 -8.81
CA LEU A 356 20.08 6.02 -9.75
C LEU A 356 20.28 7.36 -9.04
N THR A 357 19.61 7.57 -7.90
CA THR A 357 19.79 8.75 -7.06
C THR A 357 21.22 8.83 -6.51
N ASN A 358 21.77 7.70 -6.06
CA ASN A 358 23.15 7.65 -5.56
C ASN A 358 24.19 7.87 -6.67
N LEU A 359 23.94 7.37 -7.90
CA LEU A 359 24.89 7.46 -9.01
C LEU A 359 24.83 8.79 -9.75
N TYR A 360 23.63 9.34 -9.97
CA TYR A 360 23.41 10.49 -10.87
C TYR A 360 22.72 11.69 -10.20
N GLY A 361 22.39 11.58 -8.92
CA GLY A 361 21.62 12.57 -8.19
C GLY A 361 20.11 12.44 -8.37
N LEU A 362 19.35 12.97 -7.39
CA LEU A 362 17.90 12.81 -7.30
C LEU A 362 17.17 13.37 -8.54
N GLN A 363 17.58 14.54 -9.04
CA GLN A 363 16.90 15.18 -10.18
C GLN A 363 16.96 14.31 -11.45
N ARG A 364 18.13 13.72 -11.77
CA ARG A 364 18.27 12.82 -12.94
C ARG A 364 17.51 11.52 -12.71
N ALA A 365 17.55 10.97 -11.50
CA ALA A 365 16.78 9.77 -11.15
C ALA A 365 15.27 9.99 -11.33
N VAL A 366 14.74 11.13 -10.89
CA VAL A 366 13.32 11.53 -11.09
C VAL A 366 12.99 11.61 -12.58
N SER A 367 13.88 12.22 -13.40
CA SER A 367 13.68 12.35 -14.85
C SER A 367 13.59 10.99 -15.54
N LEU A 368 14.55 10.11 -15.27
CA LEU A 368 14.57 8.75 -15.84
C LEU A 368 13.34 7.94 -15.41
N TYR A 369 12.95 8.08 -14.14
CA TYR A 369 11.79 7.39 -13.59
C TYR A 369 10.49 7.86 -14.24
N ALA A 370 10.29 9.19 -14.36
CA ALA A 370 9.11 9.77 -14.97
C ALA A 370 8.97 9.37 -16.44
N VAL A 371 10.07 9.41 -17.20
CA VAL A 371 10.10 8.95 -18.60
C VAL A 371 9.72 7.46 -18.70
N THR A 372 10.26 6.61 -17.84
CA THR A 372 9.93 5.17 -17.81
C THR A 372 8.42 4.97 -17.53
N VAL A 373 7.86 5.68 -16.54
CA VAL A 373 6.44 5.61 -16.22
C VAL A 373 5.58 6.08 -17.40
N ILE A 374 5.95 7.19 -18.06
CA ILE A 374 5.24 7.71 -19.24
C ILE A 374 5.23 6.66 -20.37
N VAL A 375 6.40 6.05 -20.68
CA VAL A 375 6.51 5.02 -21.71
C VAL A 375 5.62 3.81 -21.39
N LEU A 376 5.67 3.31 -20.16
CA LEU A 376 4.81 2.21 -19.71
C LEU A 376 3.31 2.57 -19.81
N THR A 377 2.97 3.79 -19.43
CA THR A 377 1.59 4.30 -19.49
C THR A 377 1.10 4.39 -20.94
N LEU A 378 1.90 4.95 -21.84
CA LEU A 378 1.59 5.02 -23.27
C LEU A 378 1.45 3.62 -23.89
N ALA A 379 2.32 2.68 -23.53
CA ALA A 379 2.20 1.28 -23.95
C ALA A 379 0.90 0.65 -23.46
N GLY A 380 0.48 0.92 -22.23
CA GLY A 380 -0.80 0.48 -21.67
C GLY A 380 -2.00 1.06 -22.43
N LEU A 381 -2.01 2.38 -22.68
CA LEU A 381 -3.06 3.05 -23.41
C LEU A 381 -3.19 2.56 -24.85
N ALA A 382 -2.06 2.42 -25.55
CA ALA A 382 -2.02 1.93 -26.92
C ALA A 382 -2.58 0.49 -27.04
N ARG A 383 -2.32 -0.39 -26.08
CA ARG A 383 -2.90 -1.74 -26.04
C ARG A 383 -4.40 -1.69 -25.81
N THR A 384 -4.86 -0.85 -24.88
CA THR A 384 -6.30 -0.73 -24.54
C THR A 384 -7.10 -0.12 -25.70
N ALA A 385 -6.53 0.84 -26.45
CA ALA A 385 -7.17 1.48 -27.61
C ALA A 385 -7.34 0.52 -28.81
N ARG A 386 -6.43 -0.47 -28.95
CA ARG A 386 -6.46 -1.44 -30.06
C ARG A 386 -7.47 -2.61 -29.85
N GLN A 387 -8.03 -2.76 -28.67
CA GLN A 387 -9.03 -3.79 -28.43
C GLN A 387 -10.45 -3.26 -28.69
N PRO A 388 -11.25 -3.91 -29.55
CA PRO A 388 -12.66 -3.54 -29.75
C PRO A 388 -13.42 -3.67 -28.41
N SER A 389 -14.52 -2.92 -28.31
CA SER A 389 -15.39 -2.80 -27.13
C SER A 389 -16.17 -4.09 -26.73
N SER A 390 -15.72 -5.24 -27.15
CA SER A 390 -16.39 -6.55 -26.98
C SER A 390 -15.81 -7.42 -25.85
N VAL A 391 -15.27 -6.82 -24.78
CA VAL A 391 -14.95 -7.55 -23.53
C VAL A 391 -15.58 -6.85 -22.34
#